data_9e9d9473f53dd7f303e6e22415b3a04e
#
_entry.id   9e9d9473f53dd7f303e6e22415b3a04e
#
_cell.length_a   1.000
_cell.length_b   1.000
_cell.length_c   1.000
_cell.angle_alpha   90.00
_cell.angle_beta   90.00
_cell.angle_gamma   90.00
#
_symmetry.space_group_name_H-M   'P 1'
#
loop_
_entity.id
_entity.type
_entity.pdbx_description
1 polymer ?
#
loop_
_entity_poly.entity_id
_entity_poly.type
_entity_poly.pdbx_seq_one_letter_code
_entity_poly.pdbx_strand_id
1 'polypeptide(L)'
;CDKIIFSDDQEFCYMVNFTKIGDIENEVDFYGSFEVTFNCKPFSYKLSTFKFVSAIDSFRVDGYRSAPLFKITNSHGDCYFILDNDNSKKIGVNIRASVVYIDCENMTCRSDDGINLLEYMIGDFIELDRGIHRITAYGGMSKVEVMTREGWR
;
A
#
# COMPACT_ATOMS: atom_id res chain seq x y z
N CYS A 1 0.61 -6.63 8.01
CA CYS A 1 0.91 -7.70 7.07
C CYS A 1 2.39 -8.03 7.17
N ASP A 2 2.70 -9.27 7.49
CA ASP A 2 4.09 -9.70 7.64
C ASP A 2 4.72 -9.90 6.27
N LYS A 3 6.03 -9.70 6.19
CA LYS A 3 6.81 -9.81 4.95
C LYS A 3 7.89 -10.86 5.12
N ILE A 4 8.10 -11.69 4.10
CA ILE A 4 9.26 -12.55 4.00
C ILE A 4 10.20 -11.96 2.96
N ILE A 5 11.48 -11.92 3.31
CA ILE A 5 12.57 -11.52 2.41
C ILE A 5 13.56 -12.69 2.40
N PHE A 6 13.87 -13.19 1.22
CA PHE A 6 14.89 -14.23 1.05
C PHE A 6 16.28 -13.62 0.94
N SER A 7 17.28 -14.31 1.48
CA SER A 7 18.67 -13.82 1.49
C SER A 7 19.31 -13.71 0.11
N ASP A 8 18.82 -14.48 -0.84
CA ASP A 8 19.26 -14.53 -2.24
C ASP A 8 18.52 -13.51 -3.13
N ASP A 9 17.40 -12.94 -2.64
CA ASP A 9 16.65 -11.91 -3.34
C ASP A 9 16.16 -10.82 -2.36
N GLN A 10 17.06 -9.92 -2.01
CA GLN A 10 16.81 -8.85 -1.04
C GLN A 10 16.09 -7.62 -1.62
N GLU A 11 15.85 -7.58 -2.93
CA GLU A 11 15.09 -6.50 -3.56
C GLU A 11 13.57 -6.68 -3.43
N PHE A 12 13.14 -7.92 -3.26
CA PHE A 12 11.73 -8.29 -3.20
C PHE A 12 11.31 -8.88 -1.86
N CYS A 13 10.05 -8.75 -1.54
CA CYS A 13 9.42 -9.43 -0.40
C CYS A 13 8.11 -10.10 -0.83
N TYR A 14 7.69 -11.09 -0.05
CA TYR A 14 6.38 -11.73 -0.18
C TYR A 14 5.50 -11.34 0.99
N MET A 15 4.28 -10.90 0.71
CA MET A 15 3.30 -10.56 1.74
C MET A 15 2.64 -11.83 2.26
N VAL A 16 2.79 -12.11 3.55
CA VAL A 16 2.27 -13.33 4.19
C VAL A 16 0.83 -13.13 4.59
N ASN A 17 -0.04 -14.06 4.18
CA ASN A 17 -1.43 -14.11 4.65
C ASN A 17 -1.52 -14.89 5.98
N PHE A 18 -0.89 -16.07 6.04
CA PHE A 18 -0.78 -16.87 7.26
C PHE A 18 0.45 -17.79 7.21
N THR A 19 0.89 -18.20 8.39
CA THR A 19 2.01 -19.13 8.60
C THR A 19 1.51 -20.39 9.27
N LYS A 20 1.91 -21.55 8.77
CA LYS A 20 1.69 -22.84 9.39
C LYS A 20 3.03 -23.43 9.78
N ILE A 21 3.18 -23.80 11.05
CA ILE A 21 4.35 -24.52 11.57
C ILE A 21 3.96 -26.01 11.66
N GLY A 22 4.75 -26.86 11.03
CA GLY A 22 4.61 -28.31 11.12
C GLY A 22 5.14 -28.85 12.44
N ASP A 23 5.01 -30.15 12.63
CA ASP A 23 5.55 -30.84 13.81
C ASP A 23 7.08 -30.82 13.78
N ILE A 24 7.68 -30.76 14.97
CA ILE A 24 9.14 -30.84 15.13
C ILE A 24 9.49 -32.33 15.17
N GLU A 25 10.20 -32.81 14.18
CA GLU A 25 10.74 -34.16 14.15
C GLU A 25 12.16 -34.15 14.75
N ASN A 26 12.30 -34.81 15.90
CA ASN A 26 13.59 -35.06 16.54
C ASN A 26 14.11 -36.44 16.13
N GLU A 27 15.09 -36.49 15.25
CA GLU A 27 15.70 -37.77 14.84
C GLU A 27 16.79 -38.26 15.82
N VAL A 28 17.45 -37.36 16.56
CA VAL A 28 18.46 -37.69 17.60
C VAL A 28 18.53 -36.50 18.58
N ASP A 29 19.04 -36.73 19.80
CA ASP A 29 19.14 -35.75 20.86
C ASP A 29 19.83 -34.39 20.55
N PHE A 30 20.43 -34.25 19.37
CA PHE A 30 21.18 -33.05 18.95
C PHE A 30 20.70 -32.42 17.63
N TYR A 31 19.82 -33.06 16.86
CA TYR A 31 19.35 -32.58 15.57
C TYR A 31 17.82 -32.71 15.48
N GLY A 32 17.18 -31.62 15.09
CA GLY A 32 15.76 -31.59 14.78
C GLY A 32 15.51 -30.87 13.46
N SER A 33 14.52 -31.32 12.73
CA SER A 33 13.98 -30.63 11.55
C SER A 33 12.55 -30.18 11.82
N PHE A 34 12.17 -29.07 11.26
CA PHE A 34 10.79 -28.57 11.28
C PHE A 34 10.45 -27.93 9.94
N GLU A 35 9.19 -28.02 9.58
CA GLU A 35 8.66 -27.40 8.38
C GLU A 35 7.87 -26.14 8.73
N VAL A 36 8.12 -25.06 8.00
CA VAL A 36 7.33 -23.84 8.07
C VAL A 36 6.75 -23.54 6.70
N THR A 37 5.44 -23.52 6.61
CA THR A 37 4.72 -23.17 5.38
C THR A 37 4.19 -21.76 5.47
N PHE A 38 4.56 -20.91 4.51
CA PHE A 38 4.04 -19.56 4.38
C PHE A 38 3.03 -19.51 3.24
N ASN A 39 1.82 -19.09 3.53
CA ASN A 39 0.86 -18.75 2.50
C ASN A 39 0.98 -17.27 2.18
N CYS A 40 1.41 -16.95 0.98
CA CYS A 40 1.70 -15.60 0.54
C CYS A 40 0.71 -15.13 -0.52
N LYS A 41 0.60 -13.80 -0.68
CA LYS A 41 -0.08 -13.21 -1.83
C LYS A 41 0.64 -13.62 -3.13
N PRO A 42 -0.06 -13.62 -4.29
CA PRO A 42 0.46 -14.18 -5.55
C PRO A 42 1.54 -13.34 -6.25
N PHE A 43 1.99 -12.27 -5.61
CA PHE A 43 3.00 -11.36 -6.16
C PHE A 43 4.22 -11.27 -5.25
N SER A 44 5.40 -11.10 -5.84
CA SER A 44 6.55 -10.52 -5.16
C SER A 44 6.45 -9.00 -5.19
N TYR A 45 6.83 -8.33 -4.11
CA TYR A 45 6.72 -6.88 -3.98
C TYR A 45 8.10 -6.26 -3.88
N LYS A 46 8.38 -5.27 -4.72
CA LYS A 46 9.67 -4.58 -4.71
C LYS A 46 9.79 -3.67 -3.50
N LEU A 47 10.78 -3.90 -2.64
CA LEU A 47 10.96 -3.18 -1.38
C LEU A 47 11.17 -1.67 -1.56
N SER A 48 11.82 -1.24 -2.64
CA SER A 48 12.02 0.18 -2.94
C SER A 48 10.71 0.95 -3.15
N THR A 49 9.60 0.27 -3.44
CA THR A 49 8.27 0.88 -3.64
C THR A 49 7.47 1.07 -2.35
N PHE A 50 8.02 0.61 -1.21
CA PHE A 50 7.45 0.81 0.13
C PHE A 50 7.96 2.10 0.81
N LYS A 51 8.10 3.15 0.04
CA LYS A 51 8.43 4.49 0.54
C LYS A 51 7.48 5.53 -0.06
N PHE A 52 7.19 6.56 0.69
CA PHE A 52 6.42 7.69 0.18
C PHE A 52 7.26 8.52 -0.78
N VAL A 53 6.67 8.83 -1.92
CA VAL A 53 7.19 9.78 -2.90
C VAL A 53 6.14 10.86 -3.14
N SER A 54 6.59 12.07 -3.50
CA SER A 54 5.66 13.13 -3.87
C SER A 54 4.82 12.70 -5.07
N ALA A 55 3.51 12.89 -4.98
CA ALA A 55 2.57 12.59 -6.06
C ALA A 55 2.11 13.88 -6.78
N ILE A 56 2.70 15.02 -6.44
CA ILE A 56 2.42 16.29 -7.14
C ILE A 56 2.88 16.13 -8.59
N ASP A 57 2.04 16.49 -9.53
CA ASP A 57 2.21 16.36 -10.97
C ASP A 57 2.06 14.92 -11.49
N SER A 58 3.02 14.04 -11.22
CA SER A 58 2.96 12.65 -11.69
C SER A 58 3.85 11.72 -10.86
N PHE A 59 3.52 10.43 -10.89
CA PHE A 59 4.36 9.35 -10.38
C PHE A 59 4.27 8.14 -11.33
N ARG A 60 5.22 7.22 -11.21
CA ARG A 60 5.33 6.05 -12.07
C ARG A 60 5.12 4.76 -11.31
N VAL A 61 4.42 3.83 -11.93
CA VAL A 61 4.27 2.44 -11.52
C VAL A 61 4.97 1.57 -12.55
N ASP A 62 5.98 0.82 -12.13
CA ASP A 62 6.74 -0.10 -13.00
C ASP A 62 6.33 -1.55 -12.82
N GLY A 63 5.69 -1.89 -11.69
CA GLY A 63 5.17 -3.22 -11.39
C GLY A 63 3.95 -3.58 -12.23
N TYR A 64 3.59 -4.86 -12.15
CA TYR A 64 2.41 -5.38 -12.83
C TYR A 64 1.09 -4.88 -12.20
N ARG A 65 1.10 -4.68 -10.88
CA ARG A 65 -0.04 -4.23 -10.08
C ARG A 65 0.44 -3.30 -8.98
N SER A 66 -0.34 -2.28 -8.68
CA SER A 66 -0.14 -1.42 -7.52
C SER A 66 -1.48 -1.14 -6.84
N ALA A 67 -1.58 -1.44 -5.54
CA ALA A 67 -2.63 -0.96 -4.68
C ALA A 67 -2.02 0.08 -3.73
N PRO A 68 -2.06 1.38 -4.10
CA PRO A 68 -1.25 2.40 -3.45
C PRO A 68 -1.77 2.76 -2.06
N LEU A 69 -0.85 3.29 -1.25
CA LEU A 69 -1.17 4.00 -0.01
C LEU A 69 -0.94 5.48 -0.26
N PHE A 70 -2.00 6.28 -0.20
CA PHE A 70 -1.91 7.74 -0.30
C PHE A 70 -1.82 8.37 1.09
N LYS A 71 -1.01 9.42 1.18
CA LYS A 71 -0.90 10.27 2.36
C LYS A 71 -1.24 11.70 1.97
N ILE A 72 -2.31 12.24 2.56
CA ILE A 72 -2.74 13.62 2.38
C ILE A 72 -2.35 14.41 3.61
N THR A 73 -1.65 15.51 3.42
CA THR A 73 -1.22 16.40 4.52
C THR A 73 -2.05 17.68 4.52
N ASN A 74 -2.51 18.09 5.71
CA ASN A 74 -3.32 19.28 5.97
C ASN A 74 -4.57 19.35 5.08
N SER A 75 -5.49 18.39 5.23
CA SER A 75 -6.79 18.46 4.59
C SER A 75 -7.69 19.53 5.27
N HIS A 76 -8.39 20.32 4.49
CA HIS A 76 -9.28 21.38 4.93
C HIS A 76 -10.68 21.22 4.31
N GLY A 77 -11.46 20.26 4.81
CA GLY A 77 -12.79 19.96 4.26
C GLY A 77 -12.70 19.18 2.95
N ASP A 78 -13.55 19.51 1.98
CA ASP A 78 -13.58 18.84 0.67
C ASP A 78 -12.26 19.00 -0.06
N CYS A 79 -11.41 17.98 0.08
CA CYS A 79 -10.17 17.88 -0.66
C CYS A 79 -10.05 16.50 -1.32
N TYR A 80 -9.78 16.50 -2.59
CA TYR A 80 -9.63 15.28 -3.37
C TYR A 80 -8.68 15.48 -4.54
N PHE A 81 -8.23 14.41 -5.10
CA PHE A 81 -7.49 14.40 -6.35
C PHE A 81 -8.10 13.39 -7.33
N ILE A 82 -7.87 13.64 -8.60
CA ILE A 82 -8.27 12.78 -9.71
C ILE A 82 -7.00 12.29 -10.40
N LEU A 83 -6.94 10.98 -10.66
CA LEU A 83 -5.84 10.40 -11.42
C LEU A 83 -6.20 10.34 -12.91
N ASP A 84 -5.21 10.65 -13.75
CA ASP A 84 -5.26 10.50 -15.22
C ASP A 84 -6.44 11.21 -15.89
N ASN A 85 -6.98 12.27 -15.28
CA ASN A 85 -8.21 12.95 -15.67
C ASN A 85 -9.44 12.01 -15.75
N ASP A 86 -9.39 10.89 -15.06
CA ASP A 86 -10.47 9.91 -14.99
C ASP A 86 -11.30 10.11 -13.71
N ASN A 87 -12.53 10.59 -13.84
CA ASN A 87 -13.42 10.84 -12.71
C ASN A 87 -13.78 9.57 -11.91
N SER A 88 -13.59 8.38 -12.46
CA SER A 88 -13.76 7.13 -11.73
C SER A 88 -12.60 6.87 -10.76
N LYS A 89 -11.46 7.52 -10.97
CA LYS A 89 -10.26 7.45 -10.12
C LYS A 89 -10.13 8.67 -9.23
N LYS A 90 -11.18 9.00 -8.53
CA LYS A 90 -11.26 10.12 -7.59
C LYS A 90 -11.04 9.62 -6.18
N ILE A 91 -10.13 10.26 -5.44
CA ILE A 91 -9.79 9.92 -4.06
C ILE A 91 -9.60 11.18 -3.24
N GLY A 92 -10.17 11.20 -2.05
CA GLY A 92 -9.99 12.30 -1.12
C GLY A 92 -10.78 12.13 0.17
N VAL A 93 -10.90 13.21 0.93
CA VAL A 93 -11.65 13.23 2.18
C VAL A 93 -12.36 14.55 2.38
N ASN A 94 -13.52 14.50 3.03
CA ASN A 94 -14.28 15.66 3.47
C ASN A 94 -14.15 15.84 4.98
N ILE A 95 -12.95 16.08 5.45
CA ILE A 95 -12.66 16.34 6.86
C ILE A 95 -11.40 17.19 7.00
N ARG A 96 -11.35 17.98 8.06
CA ARG A 96 -10.15 18.70 8.45
C ARG A 96 -9.26 17.79 9.29
N ALA A 97 -8.07 17.46 8.76
CA ALA A 97 -7.10 16.63 9.45
C ALA A 97 -5.66 17.02 9.08
N SER A 98 -4.72 16.85 10.01
CA SER A 98 -3.30 17.10 9.77
C SER A 98 -2.70 16.09 8.79
N VAL A 99 -3.03 14.81 8.94
CA VAL A 99 -2.61 13.74 8.06
C VAL A 99 -3.72 12.71 7.89
N VAL A 100 -3.95 12.28 6.65
CA VAL A 100 -4.89 11.22 6.32
C VAL A 100 -4.17 10.17 5.48
N TYR A 101 -4.32 8.90 5.84
CA TYR A 101 -3.84 7.75 5.08
C TYR A 101 -5.01 7.04 4.42
N ILE A 102 -4.98 6.89 3.10
CA ILE A 102 -5.94 6.12 2.31
C ILE A 102 -5.21 4.91 1.73
N ASP A 103 -5.51 3.75 2.27
CA ASP A 103 -4.86 2.48 1.94
C ASP A 103 -5.74 1.67 1.00
N CYS A 104 -5.38 1.65 -0.28
CA CYS A 104 -6.14 0.92 -1.30
C CYS A 104 -5.97 -0.60 -1.21
N GLU A 105 -4.89 -1.11 -0.63
CA GLU A 105 -4.69 -2.56 -0.43
C GLU A 105 -5.58 -3.12 0.68
N ASN A 106 -5.67 -2.39 1.79
CA ASN A 106 -6.45 -2.81 2.97
C ASN A 106 -7.85 -2.19 3.00
N MET A 107 -8.19 -1.35 2.04
CA MET A 107 -9.48 -0.62 1.95
C MET A 107 -9.77 0.16 3.23
N THR A 108 -8.81 0.93 3.72
CA THR A 108 -8.94 1.73 4.93
C THR A 108 -8.64 3.21 4.67
N CYS A 109 -9.35 4.07 5.41
CA CYS A 109 -9.08 5.50 5.48
C CYS A 109 -8.95 5.89 6.95
N ARG A 110 -7.81 6.46 7.35
CA ARG A 110 -7.53 6.77 8.76
C ARG A 110 -6.67 8.02 8.93
N SER A 111 -6.79 8.64 10.10
CA SER A 111 -5.90 9.71 10.52
C SER A 111 -4.53 9.18 10.98
N ASP A 112 -3.62 10.10 11.26
CA ASP A 112 -2.30 9.79 11.84
C ASP A 112 -2.42 9.10 13.22
N ASP A 113 -3.44 9.46 13.99
CA ASP A 113 -3.78 8.85 15.29
C ASP A 113 -4.48 7.48 15.16
N GLY A 114 -4.69 6.99 13.95
CA GLY A 114 -5.36 5.71 13.69
C GLY A 114 -6.90 5.75 13.74
N ILE A 115 -7.50 6.92 13.84
CA ILE A 115 -8.96 7.08 13.81
C ILE A 115 -9.49 6.72 12.43
N ASN A 116 -10.53 5.89 12.38
CA ASN A 116 -11.20 5.52 11.14
C ASN A 116 -11.95 6.74 10.55
N LEU A 117 -11.60 7.09 9.32
CA LEU A 117 -12.18 8.21 8.57
C LEU A 117 -12.93 7.75 7.30
N LEU A 118 -13.29 6.49 7.21
CA LEU A 118 -13.90 5.91 6.01
C LEU A 118 -15.22 6.60 5.63
N GLU A 119 -16.00 7.05 6.61
CA GLU A 119 -17.24 7.78 6.38
C GLU A 119 -17.04 9.16 5.72
N TYR A 120 -15.86 9.74 5.85
CA TYR A 120 -15.48 11.02 5.24
C TYR A 120 -14.72 10.86 3.91
N MET A 121 -14.52 9.64 3.45
CA MET A 121 -13.80 9.38 2.21
C MET A 121 -14.61 9.83 0.99
N ILE A 122 -13.94 10.48 0.05
CA ILE A 122 -14.47 10.86 -1.25
C ILE A 122 -13.91 9.89 -2.30
N GLY A 123 -14.79 9.30 -3.10
CA GLY A 123 -14.42 8.34 -4.14
C GLY A 123 -14.18 6.94 -3.63
N ASP A 124 -13.47 6.13 -4.41
CA ASP A 124 -13.28 4.70 -4.17
C ASP A 124 -11.80 4.33 -4.04
N PHE A 125 -11.54 3.15 -3.46
CA PHE A 125 -10.22 2.55 -3.48
C PHE A 125 -9.88 2.09 -4.89
N ILE A 126 -8.64 2.30 -5.31
CA ILE A 126 -8.19 2.03 -6.69
C ILE A 126 -7.00 1.08 -6.74
N GLU A 127 -6.90 0.37 -7.85
CA GLU A 127 -5.68 -0.28 -8.29
C GLU A 127 -5.10 0.49 -9.48
N LEU A 128 -3.79 0.51 -9.57
CA LEU A 128 -3.06 1.16 -10.64
C LEU A 128 -2.35 0.14 -11.50
N ASP A 129 -2.48 0.32 -12.79
CA ASP A 129 -1.72 -0.43 -13.79
C ASP A 129 -0.32 0.18 -13.96
N ARG A 130 0.53 -0.55 -14.67
CA ARG A 130 1.84 -0.08 -15.05
C ARG A 130 1.74 1.16 -15.92
N GLY A 131 2.51 2.20 -15.59
CA GLY A 131 2.56 3.44 -16.37
C GLY A 131 2.83 4.68 -15.54
N ILE A 132 2.70 5.83 -16.18
CA ILE A 132 2.78 7.14 -15.54
C ILE A 132 1.37 7.60 -15.20
N HIS A 133 1.15 7.91 -13.93
CA HIS A 133 -0.10 8.44 -13.42
C HIS A 133 0.03 9.90 -13.05
N ARG A 134 -0.91 10.72 -13.47
CA ARG A 134 -0.96 12.15 -13.19
C ARG A 134 -2.03 12.46 -12.17
N ILE A 135 -1.70 13.30 -11.21
CA ILE A 135 -2.62 13.77 -10.18
C ILE A 135 -3.03 15.20 -10.47
N THR A 136 -4.34 15.45 -10.43
CA THR A 136 -4.92 16.78 -10.38
C THR A 136 -5.63 16.96 -9.07
N ALA A 137 -5.10 17.82 -8.20
CA ALA A 137 -5.63 18.07 -6.86
C ALA A 137 -6.68 19.20 -6.86
N TYR A 138 -7.71 19.02 -6.03
CA TYR A 138 -8.79 19.97 -5.83
C TYR A 138 -9.04 20.16 -4.32
N GLY A 139 -9.35 21.39 -3.93
CA GLY A 139 -9.61 21.73 -2.54
C GLY A 139 -8.35 22.01 -1.73
N GLY A 140 -8.51 22.10 -0.41
CA GLY A 140 -7.46 22.50 0.50
C GLY A 140 -6.66 21.32 1.01
N MET A 141 -5.52 21.05 0.40
CA MET A 141 -4.51 20.13 0.92
C MET A 141 -3.10 20.69 0.66
N SER A 142 -2.17 20.46 1.57
CA SER A 142 -0.81 20.96 1.42
C SER A 142 0.08 20.05 0.58
N LYS A 143 -0.13 18.73 0.67
CA LYS A 143 0.73 17.73 0.04
C LYS A 143 -0.01 16.41 -0.17
N VAL A 144 0.27 15.77 -1.27
CA VAL A 144 -0.09 14.38 -1.55
C VAL A 144 1.17 13.57 -1.80
N GLU A 145 1.32 12.49 -1.08
CA GLU A 145 2.39 11.51 -1.25
C GLU A 145 1.79 10.14 -1.54
N VAL A 146 2.50 9.33 -2.27
CA VAL A 146 2.09 7.97 -2.64
C VAL A 146 3.20 6.97 -2.32
N MET A 147 2.79 5.82 -1.77
CA MET A 147 3.60 4.61 -1.67
C MET A 147 2.97 3.59 -2.61
N THR A 148 3.65 3.27 -3.71
CA THR A 148 3.06 2.49 -4.80
C THR A 148 2.90 1.00 -4.49
N ARG A 149 3.78 0.41 -3.67
CA ARG A 149 3.70 -1.00 -3.25
C ARG A 149 3.50 -1.94 -4.44
N GLU A 150 4.45 -1.92 -5.35
CA GLU A 150 4.33 -2.59 -6.64
C GLU A 150 4.55 -4.09 -6.56
N GLY A 151 3.60 -4.84 -7.12
CA GLY A 151 3.65 -6.28 -7.26
C GLY A 151 4.21 -6.70 -8.62
N TRP A 152 5.05 -7.75 -8.61
CA TRP A 152 5.66 -8.36 -9.78
C TRP A 152 5.32 -9.85 -9.84
N ARG A 153 5.21 -10.39 -11.06
CA ARG A 153 5.01 -11.83 -11.30
C ARG A 153 6.34 -12.53 -11.57
#